data_9630a1fa7c88127335122c01d854080c
#
_entry.id   9630a1fa7c88127335122c01d854080c
#
_cell.length_a   1.000
_cell.length_b   1.000
_cell.length_c   1.000
_cell.angle_alpha   90.00
_cell.angle_beta   90.00
_cell.angle_gamma   90.00
#
_symmetry.space_group_name_H-M   'P 1'
#
loop_
_entity.id
_entity.type
_entity.pdbx_description
1 polymer ?
#
loop_
_entity_poly.entity_id
_entity_poly.type
_entity_poly.pdbx_seq_one_letter_code
_entity_poly.pdbx_strand_id
1 'polypeptide(L)'
;RRIIFIGYRKGLKAPKYPEPTVKPNEQVTLLEAIGDLVADPNKREEVNPCSSQFQMDSRQGRTPGIDGKPIKAKKMTNMELSKQTRIVRERFELFRPGESNANLKKRVLEQGIDISREPELIAFCSEKLDMESNKVVELFKNAAATKEQVEILLTKKNIRQRWAENEPSATIVTIPDDYISPWEPRTFSVREMARCQSFDDSFNF
;
A
#
# COMPACT_ATOMS: atom_id res chain seq x y z
N ARG A 1 7.35 4.74 -13.62
CA ARG A 1 7.35 5.52 -14.86
C ARG A 1 6.67 4.72 -15.95
N ARG A 2 5.84 5.34 -16.78
CA ARG A 2 5.17 4.70 -17.93
C ARG A 2 5.74 5.30 -19.21
N ILE A 3 5.86 4.48 -20.25
CA ILE A 3 6.21 4.94 -21.60
C ILE A 3 4.91 5.22 -22.33
N ILE A 4 4.78 6.43 -22.91
CA ILE A 4 3.61 6.82 -23.69
C ILE A 4 4.07 7.01 -25.11
N PHE A 5 3.44 6.31 -26.05
CA PHE A 5 3.67 6.46 -27.49
C PHE A 5 2.54 7.31 -28.09
N ILE A 6 2.91 8.39 -28.80
CA ILE A 6 1.96 9.24 -29.49
C ILE A 6 2.18 9.06 -31.01
N GLY A 7 1.20 8.46 -31.66
CA GLY A 7 1.17 8.31 -33.12
C GLY A 7 0.30 9.40 -33.75
N TYR A 8 0.72 9.92 -34.91
CA TYR A 8 -0.08 10.86 -35.71
C TYR A 8 0.08 10.59 -37.20
N ARG A 9 -0.94 10.97 -37.97
CA ARG A 9 -0.98 10.74 -39.41
C ARG A 9 0.02 11.62 -40.13
N LYS A 10 0.73 11.06 -41.14
CA LYS A 10 1.65 11.81 -42.01
C LYS A 10 0.93 13.01 -42.62
N GLY A 11 1.57 14.19 -42.59
CA GLY A 11 1.02 15.46 -43.08
C GLY A 11 0.30 16.30 -42.02
N LEU A 12 0.07 15.75 -40.81
CA LEU A 12 -0.45 16.53 -39.67
C LEU A 12 0.72 17.07 -38.82
N LYS A 13 0.45 18.15 -38.09
CA LYS A 13 1.42 18.70 -37.12
C LYS A 13 1.64 17.68 -35.98
N ALA A 14 2.90 17.41 -35.67
CA ALA A 14 3.24 16.56 -34.54
C ALA A 14 2.66 17.13 -33.22
N PRO A 15 1.96 16.31 -32.40
CA PRO A 15 1.54 16.75 -31.10
C PRO A 15 2.76 17.00 -30.20
N LYS A 16 2.69 18.03 -29.37
CA LYS A 16 3.71 18.28 -28.35
C LYS A 16 3.43 17.42 -27.12
N TYR A 17 4.48 16.90 -26.51
CA TYR A 17 4.36 16.31 -25.17
C TYR A 17 3.96 17.39 -24.17
N PRO A 18 3.05 17.11 -23.23
CA PRO A 18 2.71 18.04 -22.18
C PRO A 18 3.90 18.28 -21.28
N GLU A 19 4.10 19.52 -20.85
CA GLU A 19 5.08 19.86 -19.85
C GLU A 19 4.64 19.32 -18.47
N PRO A 20 5.59 18.90 -17.63
CA PRO A 20 5.28 18.52 -16.25
C PRO A 20 4.60 19.67 -15.49
N THR A 21 3.47 19.44 -14.89
CA THR A 21 2.71 20.45 -14.11
C THR A 21 3.06 20.44 -12.63
N VAL A 22 3.73 19.38 -12.14
CA VAL A 22 4.10 19.18 -10.73
C VAL A 22 5.58 18.91 -10.62
N LYS A 23 6.26 19.63 -9.75
CA LYS A 23 7.67 19.38 -9.45
C LYS A 23 7.85 18.12 -8.61
N PRO A 24 9.02 17.47 -8.62
CA PRO A 24 9.27 16.25 -7.84
C PRO A 24 8.99 16.38 -6.33
N ASN A 25 9.21 17.56 -5.76
CA ASN A 25 8.99 17.86 -4.35
C ASN A 25 7.56 18.36 -4.03
N GLU A 26 6.71 18.49 -5.03
CA GLU A 26 5.31 18.93 -4.91
C GLU A 26 4.34 17.78 -5.25
N GLN A 27 4.85 16.55 -5.29
CA GLN A 27 4.01 15.37 -5.54
C GLN A 27 3.11 15.09 -4.34
N VAL A 28 1.87 14.70 -4.62
CA VAL A 28 0.89 14.33 -3.60
C VAL A 28 1.37 13.10 -2.84
N THR A 29 1.46 13.23 -1.52
CA THR A 29 1.83 12.12 -0.63
C THR A 29 0.67 11.13 -0.46
N LEU A 30 0.97 9.95 0.06
CA LEU A 30 -0.06 8.95 0.34
C LEU A 30 -1.08 9.47 1.37
N LEU A 31 -0.62 10.17 2.39
CA LEU A 31 -1.49 10.80 3.40
C LEU A 31 -2.44 11.82 2.75
N GLU A 32 -1.92 12.69 1.87
CA GLU A 32 -2.74 13.66 1.14
C GLU A 32 -3.71 13.00 0.16
N ALA A 33 -3.36 11.83 -0.39
CA ALA A 33 -4.22 11.13 -1.35
C ALA A 33 -5.38 10.39 -0.67
N ILE A 34 -5.10 9.64 0.40
CA ILE A 34 -6.04 8.67 0.97
C ILE A 34 -6.18 8.71 2.50
N GLY A 35 -5.54 9.67 3.19
CA GLY A 35 -5.58 9.75 4.65
C GLY A 35 -6.98 9.85 5.24
N ASP A 36 -7.92 10.44 4.52
CA ASP A 36 -9.34 10.52 4.89
C ASP A 36 -10.11 9.20 4.73
N LEU A 37 -9.52 8.20 4.04
CA LEU A 37 -10.08 6.86 3.87
C LEU A 37 -9.59 5.88 4.93
N VAL A 38 -8.55 6.24 5.67
CA VAL A 38 -8.05 5.47 6.82
C VAL A 38 -9.03 5.68 7.97
N ALA A 39 -10.06 4.86 7.98
CA ALA A 39 -11.06 4.87 9.04
C ALA A 39 -10.70 3.84 10.11
N ASP A 40 -11.01 4.16 11.36
CA ASP A 40 -11.15 3.15 12.40
C ASP A 40 -12.00 1.99 11.84
N PRO A 41 -11.55 0.74 11.93
CA PRO A 41 -12.31 -0.43 11.48
C PRO A 41 -13.74 -0.48 12.02
N ASN A 42 -13.99 0.16 13.16
CA ASN A 42 -15.30 0.26 13.79
C ASN A 42 -16.16 1.45 13.30
N LYS A 43 -15.57 2.36 12.51
CA LYS A 43 -16.22 3.60 12.04
C LYS A 43 -16.18 3.80 10.53
N ARG A 44 -16.09 2.72 9.78
CA ARG A 44 -15.92 2.76 8.31
C ARG A 44 -17.06 3.44 7.55
N GLU A 45 -18.22 3.60 8.16
CA GLU A 45 -19.35 4.33 7.58
C GLU A 45 -19.23 5.85 7.78
N GLU A 46 -18.44 6.31 8.74
CA GLU A 46 -18.16 7.72 8.96
C GLU A 46 -17.04 8.18 8.04
N VAL A 47 -17.40 9.05 7.12
CA VAL A 47 -16.44 9.65 6.19
C VAL A 47 -15.63 10.69 6.93
N ASN A 48 -14.33 10.45 7.13
CA ASN A 48 -13.44 11.44 7.72
C ASN A 48 -13.43 12.75 6.89
N PRO A 49 -13.30 13.92 7.55
CA PRO A 49 -13.17 15.18 6.82
C PRO A 49 -11.93 15.15 5.91
N CYS A 50 -12.06 15.70 4.72
CA CYS A 50 -10.91 15.88 3.83
C CYS A 50 -9.93 16.87 4.42
N SER A 51 -8.65 16.51 4.48
CA SER A 51 -7.56 17.36 4.96
C SER A 51 -6.72 17.95 3.83
N SER A 52 -6.81 17.41 2.62
CA SER A 52 -6.07 17.89 1.46
C SER A 52 -6.97 18.31 0.30
N GLN A 53 -6.43 19.15 -0.59
CA GLN A 53 -7.12 19.54 -1.82
C GLN A 53 -7.37 18.30 -2.71
N PHE A 54 -6.42 17.36 -2.77
CA PHE A 54 -6.56 16.15 -3.56
C PHE A 54 -7.75 15.28 -3.10
N GLN A 55 -7.96 15.15 -1.80
CA GLN A 55 -9.12 14.43 -1.23
C GLN A 55 -10.43 15.12 -1.56
N MET A 56 -10.49 16.46 -1.41
CA MET A 56 -11.66 17.25 -1.76
C MET A 56 -12.02 17.11 -3.25
N ASP A 57 -11.04 17.23 -4.14
CA ASP A 57 -11.24 17.07 -5.57
C ASP A 57 -11.71 15.66 -5.94
N SER A 58 -11.17 14.65 -5.27
CA SER A 58 -11.59 13.25 -5.49
C SER A 58 -13.07 13.03 -5.14
N ARG A 59 -13.56 13.66 -4.08
CA ARG A 59 -14.97 13.58 -3.65
C ARG A 59 -15.90 14.44 -4.50
N GLN A 60 -15.47 15.63 -4.87
CA GLN A 60 -16.25 16.54 -5.69
C GLN A 60 -16.32 16.10 -7.15
N GLY A 61 -15.33 15.34 -7.59
CA GLY A 61 -15.16 14.88 -8.96
C GLY A 61 -14.35 15.86 -9.81
N ARG A 62 -13.38 15.34 -10.54
CA ARG A 62 -12.59 16.06 -11.56
C ARG A 62 -13.17 15.83 -12.95
N THR A 63 -13.84 14.70 -13.13
CA THR A 63 -14.39 14.27 -14.42
C THR A 63 -15.75 14.92 -14.65
N PRO A 64 -15.94 15.69 -15.74
CA PRO A 64 -17.23 16.26 -16.05
C PRO A 64 -18.19 15.18 -16.59
N GLY A 65 -19.44 15.26 -16.17
CA GLY A 65 -20.54 14.52 -16.77
C GLY A 65 -20.97 15.06 -18.14
N ILE A 66 -22.04 14.50 -18.70
CA ILE A 66 -22.60 14.92 -19.99
C ILE A 66 -23.07 16.39 -19.93
N ASP A 67 -23.51 16.87 -18.78
CA ASP A 67 -23.94 18.25 -18.53
C ASP A 67 -22.77 19.23 -18.28
N GLY A 68 -21.54 18.76 -18.40
CA GLY A 68 -20.32 19.53 -18.15
C GLY A 68 -20.02 19.80 -16.66
N LYS A 69 -20.83 19.27 -15.74
CA LYS A 69 -20.61 19.44 -14.29
C LYS A 69 -19.81 18.26 -13.70
N PRO A 70 -19.01 18.48 -12.66
CA PRO A 70 -18.31 17.40 -11.96
C PRO A 70 -19.26 16.34 -11.41
N ILE A 71 -18.91 15.08 -11.59
CA ILE A 71 -19.66 13.95 -11.04
C ILE A 71 -19.23 13.73 -9.59
N LYS A 72 -20.05 14.19 -8.65
CA LYS A 72 -19.79 14.05 -7.21
C LYS A 72 -20.09 12.64 -6.71
N ALA A 73 -19.25 12.15 -5.80
CA ALA A 73 -19.53 10.93 -5.08
C ALA A 73 -20.72 11.13 -4.12
N LYS A 74 -21.74 10.28 -4.24
CA LYS A 74 -22.89 10.28 -3.31
C LYS A 74 -22.57 9.51 -2.03
N LYS A 75 -21.74 8.48 -2.12
CA LYS A 75 -21.27 7.64 -1.02
C LYS A 75 -19.91 7.05 -1.37
N MET A 76 -19.15 6.65 -0.36
CA MET A 76 -17.92 5.89 -0.57
C MET A 76 -18.25 4.43 -0.90
N THR A 77 -17.64 3.93 -1.96
CA THR A 77 -17.79 2.52 -2.41
C THR A 77 -16.42 1.87 -2.56
N ASN A 78 -16.40 0.53 -2.65
CA ASN A 78 -15.17 -0.25 -2.83
C ASN A 78 -14.16 -0.08 -1.67
N MET A 79 -14.70 0.08 -0.45
CA MET A 79 -13.94 0.22 0.81
C MET A 79 -13.68 -1.12 1.51
N GLU A 80 -14.17 -2.22 0.94
CA GLU A 80 -14.03 -3.56 1.50
C GLU A 80 -12.55 -3.94 1.58
N LEU A 81 -12.18 -4.54 2.70
CA LEU A 81 -10.81 -5.01 2.92
C LEU A 81 -10.70 -6.51 2.67
N SER A 82 -9.56 -6.92 2.12
CA SER A 82 -9.20 -8.33 2.01
C SER A 82 -9.13 -8.96 3.40
N LYS A 83 -9.74 -10.15 3.52
CA LYS A 83 -9.65 -10.96 4.75
C LYS A 83 -8.27 -11.60 4.82
N GLN A 84 -7.49 -11.20 5.82
CA GLN A 84 -6.18 -11.77 6.08
C GLN A 84 -6.21 -12.59 7.38
N THR A 85 -5.54 -13.74 7.38
CA THR A 85 -5.36 -14.52 8.59
C THR A 85 -4.47 -13.75 9.58
N ARG A 86 -4.55 -14.11 10.86
CA ARG A 86 -3.76 -13.46 11.91
C ARG A 86 -2.26 -13.53 11.61
N ILE A 87 -1.74 -14.69 11.21
CA ILE A 87 -0.34 -14.85 10.83
C ILE A 87 0.11 -13.91 9.71
N VAL A 88 -0.77 -13.62 8.73
CA VAL A 88 -0.46 -12.66 7.65
C VAL A 88 -0.39 -11.25 8.20
N ARG A 89 -1.27 -10.86 9.13
CA ARG A 89 -1.22 -9.56 9.79
C ARG A 89 0.04 -9.41 10.63
N GLU A 90 0.39 -10.42 11.43
CA GLU A 90 1.61 -10.44 12.22
C GLU A 90 2.86 -10.28 11.33
N ARG A 91 2.89 -10.90 10.15
CA ARG A 91 3.96 -10.67 9.18
C ARG A 91 3.99 -9.22 8.66
N PHE A 92 2.84 -8.55 8.54
CA PHE A 92 2.79 -7.16 8.11
C PHE A 92 3.34 -6.20 9.17
N GLU A 93 3.18 -6.54 10.46
CA GLU A 93 3.76 -5.77 11.56
C GLU A 93 5.29 -5.74 11.53
N LEU A 94 5.92 -6.75 10.91
CA LEU A 94 7.37 -6.79 10.78
C LEU A 94 7.95 -5.69 9.87
N PHE A 95 7.15 -5.17 8.94
CA PHE A 95 7.60 -4.15 8.00
C PHE A 95 7.60 -2.76 8.63
N ARG A 96 8.65 -2.00 8.43
CA ARG A 96 8.69 -0.56 8.69
C ARG A 96 8.03 0.23 7.54
N PRO A 97 7.51 1.44 7.78
CA PRO A 97 7.07 2.31 6.69
C PRO A 97 8.16 2.50 5.62
N GLY A 98 7.80 2.39 4.35
CA GLY A 98 8.73 2.45 3.22
C GLY A 98 9.54 1.17 2.94
N GLU A 99 9.43 0.14 3.78
CA GLU A 99 10.25 -1.06 3.68
C GLU A 99 9.69 -2.08 2.70
N SER A 100 10.55 -2.53 1.77
CA SER A 100 10.27 -3.65 0.88
C SER A 100 10.59 -5.01 1.53
N ASN A 101 10.05 -6.10 0.97
CA ASN A 101 10.38 -7.45 1.43
C ASN A 101 11.89 -7.75 1.38
N ALA A 102 12.60 -7.24 0.37
CA ALA A 102 14.04 -7.41 0.25
C ALA A 102 14.80 -6.68 1.39
N ASN A 103 14.37 -5.45 1.72
CA ASN A 103 14.97 -4.67 2.79
C ASN A 103 14.68 -5.29 4.17
N LEU A 104 13.43 -5.76 4.40
CA LEU A 104 13.07 -6.50 5.60
C LEU A 104 13.95 -7.74 5.77
N LYS A 105 14.10 -8.56 4.71
CA LYS A 105 14.95 -9.75 4.73
C LYS A 105 16.40 -9.40 5.10
N LYS A 106 16.96 -8.37 4.47
CA LYS A 106 18.30 -7.87 4.78
C LYS A 106 18.41 -7.45 6.24
N ARG A 107 17.44 -6.67 6.75
CA ARG A 107 17.42 -6.22 8.15
C ARG A 107 17.36 -7.39 9.14
N VAL A 108 16.51 -8.38 8.87
CA VAL A 108 16.43 -9.59 9.73
C VAL A 108 17.75 -10.33 9.80
N LEU A 109 18.44 -10.48 8.66
CA LEU A 109 19.73 -11.19 8.60
C LEU A 109 20.87 -10.41 9.27
N GLU A 110 20.88 -9.08 9.18
CA GLU A 110 21.98 -8.25 9.64
C GLU A 110 21.80 -7.72 11.07
N GLN A 111 20.56 -7.44 11.47
CA GLN A 111 20.25 -6.76 12.73
C GLN A 111 19.34 -7.59 13.65
N GLY A 112 18.74 -8.65 13.13
CA GLY A 112 17.69 -9.39 13.82
C GLY A 112 16.35 -8.65 13.85
N ILE A 113 15.36 -9.33 14.42
CA ILE A 113 14.02 -8.82 14.62
C ILE A 113 13.37 -9.46 15.84
N ASP A 114 12.77 -8.65 16.69
CA ASP A 114 11.99 -9.15 17.82
C ASP A 114 10.57 -9.47 17.38
N ILE A 115 10.20 -10.75 17.45
CA ILE A 115 8.88 -11.27 17.08
C ILE A 115 8.07 -11.71 18.30
N SER A 116 8.48 -11.35 19.50
CA SER A 116 7.86 -11.80 20.76
C SER A 116 6.38 -11.42 20.90
N ARG A 117 5.91 -10.44 20.12
CA ARG A 117 4.52 -9.97 20.10
C ARG A 117 3.65 -10.66 19.05
N GLU A 118 4.22 -11.59 18.25
CA GLU A 118 3.59 -12.22 17.10
C GLU A 118 3.34 -13.73 17.33
N PRO A 119 2.37 -14.09 18.20
CA PRO A 119 2.21 -15.46 18.69
C PRO A 119 1.90 -16.50 17.60
N GLU A 120 1.07 -16.15 16.61
CA GLU A 120 0.75 -17.07 15.51
C GLU A 120 1.95 -17.30 14.59
N LEU A 121 2.76 -16.25 14.38
CA LEU A 121 3.98 -16.35 13.60
C LEU A 121 5.05 -17.17 14.33
N ILE A 122 5.18 -17.00 15.65
CA ILE A 122 6.07 -17.81 16.48
C ILE A 122 5.65 -19.29 16.41
N ALA A 123 4.37 -19.60 16.62
CA ALA A 123 3.86 -20.96 16.55
C ALA A 123 4.14 -21.61 15.19
N PHE A 124 3.88 -20.86 14.10
CA PHE A 124 4.16 -21.31 12.74
C PHE A 124 5.66 -21.58 12.51
N CYS A 125 6.52 -20.67 12.94
CA CYS A 125 7.98 -20.86 12.82
C CYS A 125 8.48 -22.02 13.68
N SER A 126 7.95 -22.20 14.89
CA SER A 126 8.27 -23.32 15.80
C SER A 126 7.97 -24.67 15.15
N GLU A 127 6.79 -24.80 14.54
CA GLU A 127 6.40 -26.00 13.78
C GLU A 127 7.33 -26.25 12.58
N LYS A 128 7.60 -25.22 11.77
CA LYS A 128 8.39 -25.36 10.55
C LYS A 128 9.88 -25.59 10.77
N LEU A 129 10.41 -25.10 11.90
CA LEU A 129 11.84 -25.21 12.24
C LEU A 129 12.10 -26.36 13.21
N ASP A 130 11.06 -27.03 13.71
CA ASP A 130 11.13 -28.05 14.76
C ASP A 130 11.91 -27.53 16.00
N MET A 131 11.51 -26.33 16.48
CA MET A 131 12.18 -25.61 17.55
C MET A 131 11.16 -25.11 18.58
N GLU A 132 11.59 -25.03 19.84
CA GLU A 132 10.81 -24.40 20.90
C GLU A 132 10.60 -22.90 20.64
N SER A 133 9.42 -22.36 20.98
CA SER A 133 9.04 -20.97 20.74
C SER A 133 10.05 -19.95 21.24
N ASN A 134 10.62 -20.16 22.43
CA ASN A 134 11.63 -19.28 22.99
C ASN A 134 12.90 -19.25 22.14
N LYS A 135 13.34 -20.41 21.65
CA LYS A 135 14.51 -20.52 20.78
C LYS A 135 14.27 -19.85 19.41
N VAL A 136 13.04 -19.93 18.88
CA VAL A 136 12.65 -19.23 17.66
C VAL A 136 12.75 -17.73 17.84
N VAL A 137 12.23 -17.17 18.93
CA VAL A 137 12.33 -15.74 19.22
C VAL A 137 13.79 -15.30 19.31
N GLU A 138 14.61 -16.03 20.09
CA GLU A 138 16.05 -15.74 20.25
C GLU A 138 16.81 -15.84 18.91
N LEU A 139 16.48 -16.83 18.07
CA LEU A 139 17.09 -17.02 16.76
C LEU A 139 16.95 -15.77 15.88
N PHE A 140 15.72 -15.24 15.76
CA PHE A 140 15.46 -14.06 14.94
C PHE A 140 15.93 -12.77 15.62
N LYS A 141 15.79 -12.65 16.93
CA LYS A 141 16.20 -11.47 17.67
C LYS A 141 17.71 -11.21 17.59
N ASN A 142 18.50 -12.26 17.64
CA ASN A 142 19.96 -12.18 17.66
C ASN A 142 20.61 -12.24 16.26
N ALA A 143 19.83 -12.09 15.18
CA ALA A 143 20.30 -12.21 13.80
C ALA A 143 21.05 -13.53 13.51
N ALA A 144 20.69 -14.61 14.21
CA ALA A 144 21.34 -15.93 14.08
C ALA A 144 20.66 -16.83 13.03
N ALA A 145 19.58 -16.37 12.42
CA ALA A 145 18.80 -17.12 11.43
C ALA A 145 19.52 -17.21 10.08
N THR A 146 19.45 -18.37 9.43
CA THR A 146 19.92 -18.53 8.05
C THR A 146 18.95 -17.89 7.06
N LYS A 147 19.37 -17.75 5.78
CA LYS A 147 18.50 -17.23 4.72
C LYS A 147 17.23 -18.06 4.56
N GLU A 148 17.35 -19.38 4.65
CA GLU A 148 16.23 -20.33 4.53
C GLU A 148 15.23 -20.17 5.69
N GLN A 149 15.73 -19.96 6.90
CA GLN A 149 14.91 -19.72 8.09
C GLN A 149 14.18 -18.37 8.00
N VAL A 150 14.84 -17.33 7.48
CA VAL A 150 14.20 -16.03 7.23
C VAL A 150 13.10 -16.13 6.16
N GLU A 151 13.24 -17.01 5.17
CA GLU A 151 12.16 -17.27 4.18
C GLU A 151 10.90 -17.90 4.82
N ILE A 152 11.05 -18.67 5.90
CA ILE A 152 9.92 -19.23 6.66
C ILE A 152 9.19 -18.11 7.42
N LEU A 153 9.93 -17.17 7.99
CA LEU A 153 9.37 -16.02 8.70
C LEU A 153 8.58 -15.10 7.77
N LEU A 154 9.13 -14.81 6.60
CA LEU A 154 8.61 -13.81 5.68
C LEU A 154 7.53 -14.37 4.72
N THR A 155 6.90 -13.49 3.98
CA THR A 155 5.97 -13.91 2.92
C THR A 155 6.72 -14.29 1.65
N LYS A 156 6.17 -15.23 0.87
CA LYS A 156 6.73 -15.62 -0.44
C LYS A 156 6.57 -14.54 -1.53
N LYS A 157 5.76 -13.51 -1.29
CA LYS A 157 5.53 -12.43 -2.28
C LYS A 157 6.69 -11.42 -2.24
N ASN A 158 7.61 -11.53 -3.18
CA ASN A 158 8.82 -10.68 -3.26
C ASN A 158 8.53 -9.19 -3.52
N ILE A 159 7.39 -8.85 -4.13
CA ILE A 159 6.99 -7.48 -4.44
C ILE A 159 6.30 -6.77 -3.27
N ARG A 160 6.10 -7.45 -2.14
CA ARG A 160 5.42 -6.88 -0.99
C ARG A 160 6.22 -5.73 -0.38
N GLN A 161 5.53 -4.63 -0.12
CA GLN A 161 6.10 -3.41 0.46
C GLN A 161 5.09 -2.75 1.38
N ARG A 162 5.53 -2.25 2.54
CA ARG A 162 4.75 -1.29 3.34
C ARG A 162 5.04 0.11 2.83
N TRP A 163 4.02 0.84 2.42
CA TRP A 163 4.20 2.21 1.95
C TRP A 163 4.48 3.16 3.10
N ALA A 164 5.07 4.33 2.80
CA ALA A 164 5.25 5.43 3.74
C ALA A 164 4.18 6.50 3.49
N GLU A 165 3.61 7.04 4.57
CA GLU A 165 2.53 8.03 4.47
C GLU A 165 2.94 9.37 3.85
N ASN A 166 4.21 9.77 4.08
CA ASN A 166 4.76 11.05 3.64
C ASN A 166 5.46 10.98 2.26
N GLU A 167 5.31 9.87 1.56
CA GLU A 167 5.85 9.67 0.22
C GLU A 167 4.72 9.49 -0.80
N PRO A 168 4.96 9.81 -2.08
CA PRO A 168 4.03 9.44 -3.15
C PRO A 168 3.83 7.93 -3.21
N SER A 169 2.66 7.48 -3.63
CA SER A 169 2.40 6.06 -3.84
C SER A 169 3.39 5.45 -4.83
N ALA A 170 3.85 4.23 -4.55
CA ALA A 170 4.67 3.48 -5.50
C ALA A 170 3.87 3.14 -6.78
N THR A 171 4.57 2.70 -7.83
CA THR A 171 3.92 2.26 -9.06
C THR A 171 3.01 1.07 -8.77
N ILE A 172 1.72 1.23 -9.04
CA ILE A 172 0.72 0.17 -8.91
C ILE A 172 0.81 -0.73 -10.13
N VAL A 173 1.22 -1.98 -9.93
CA VAL A 173 1.46 -2.95 -11.02
C VAL A 173 0.45 -4.09 -11.06
N THR A 174 -0.19 -4.40 -9.93
CA THR A 174 -1.10 -5.53 -9.79
C THR A 174 -2.28 -5.20 -8.87
N ILE A 175 -2.72 -6.17 -8.10
CA ILE A 175 -3.86 -6.06 -7.18
C ILE A 175 -3.45 -5.39 -5.84
N PRO A 176 -4.40 -4.87 -5.06
CA PRO A 176 -4.16 -4.21 -3.77
C PRO A 176 -3.38 -5.04 -2.74
N ASP A 177 -3.42 -6.38 -2.87
CA ASP A 177 -2.79 -7.33 -1.94
C ASP A 177 -1.25 -7.31 -1.93
N ASP A 178 -0.62 -6.61 -2.84
CA ASP A 178 0.85 -6.54 -2.91
C ASP A 178 1.43 -5.44 -2.01
N TYR A 179 0.59 -4.52 -1.54
CA TYR A 179 1.03 -3.36 -0.76
C TYR A 179 0.37 -3.34 0.61
N ILE A 180 1.17 -2.99 1.63
CA ILE A 180 0.74 -2.90 3.02
C ILE A 180 0.51 -1.43 3.37
N SER A 181 -0.61 -1.15 4.04
CA SER A 181 -0.94 0.18 4.56
C SER A 181 0.13 0.65 5.56
N PRO A 182 0.52 1.94 5.54
CA PRO A 182 1.44 2.48 6.53
C PRO A 182 0.83 2.53 7.94
N TRP A 183 -0.49 2.62 8.05
CA TRP A 183 -1.20 2.84 9.32
C TRP A 183 -1.64 1.55 10.01
N GLU A 184 -1.92 0.49 9.22
CA GLU A 184 -2.50 -0.76 9.74
C GLU A 184 -1.83 -1.99 9.10
N PRO A 185 -1.79 -3.14 9.77
CA PRO A 185 -1.24 -4.39 9.23
C PRO A 185 -2.24 -5.05 8.25
N ARG A 186 -2.59 -4.34 7.19
CA ARG A 186 -3.51 -4.77 6.14
C ARG A 186 -3.08 -4.30 4.75
N THR A 187 -3.65 -4.87 3.75
CA THR A 187 -3.55 -4.38 2.38
C THR A 187 -4.57 -3.27 2.12
N PHE A 188 -4.43 -2.57 1.01
CA PHE A 188 -5.32 -1.48 0.64
C PHE A 188 -6.66 -1.99 0.12
N SER A 189 -7.71 -1.20 0.30
CA SER A 189 -8.99 -1.38 -0.39
C SER A 189 -8.88 -0.97 -1.87
N VAL A 190 -9.84 -1.38 -2.70
CA VAL A 190 -9.89 -0.98 -4.10
C VAL A 190 -10.03 0.55 -4.23
N ARG A 191 -10.81 1.19 -3.36
CA ARG A 191 -10.96 2.65 -3.34
C ARG A 191 -9.67 3.39 -3.04
N GLU A 192 -8.90 2.95 -2.03
CA GLU A 192 -7.61 3.54 -1.70
C GLU A 192 -6.64 3.47 -2.90
N MET A 193 -6.56 2.31 -3.56
CA MET A 193 -5.70 2.12 -4.74
C MET A 193 -6.18 2.92 -5.94
N ALA A 194 -7.49 3.01 -6.16
CA ALA A 194 -8.07 3.82 -7.24
C ALA A 194 -7.74 5.30 -7.06
N ARG A 195 -7.88 5.81 -5.84
CA ARG A 195 -7.54 7.20 -5.51
C ARG A 195 -6.07 7.52 -5.75
N CYS A 196 -5.15 6.60 -5.39
CA CYS A 196 -3.73 6.72 -5.72
C CYS A 196 -3.48 6.78 -7.24
N GLN A 197 -4.41 6.32 -8.07
CA GLN A 197 -4.38 6.42 -9.52
C GLN A 197 -5.25 7.58 -10.06
N SER A 198 -5.68 8.50 -9.21
CA SER A 198 -6.47 9.69 -9.54
C SER A 198 -7.88 9.38 -10.05
N PHE A 199 -8.46 8.21 -9.75
CA PHE A 199 -9.88 7.96 -9.97
C PHE A 199 -10.71 8.74 -8.95
N ASP A 200 -11.75 9.40 -9.42
CA ASP A 200 -12.71 10.08 -8.56
C ASP A 200 -13.56 9.10 -7.76
N ASP A 201 -14.04 9.52 -6.59
CA ASP A 201 -14.81 8.65 -5.68
C ASP A 201 -16.19 8.28 -6.25
N SER A 202 -16.66 8.99 -7.25
CA SER A 202 -17.89 8.67 -7.99
C SER A 202 -17.74 7.46 -8.93
N PHE A 203 -16.51 7.01 -9.20
CA PHE A 203 -16.25 5.84 -10.04
C PHE A 203 -16.48 4.56 -9.25
N ASN A 204 -17.31 3.66 -9.77
CA ASN A 204 -17.57 2.32 -9.20
C ASN A 204 -16.82 1.25 -9.98
N PHE A 205 -16.21 0.33 -9.26
CA PHE A 205 -15.50 -0.83 -9.82
C PHE A 205 -16.34 -2.09 -9.68
#